data_eb9986176c8bd85f579974331ded7759
#
_entry.id   eb9986176c8bd85f579974331ded7759
#
_cell.length_a   1.000
_cell.length_b   1.000
_cell.length_c   1.000
_cell.angle_alpha   90.00
_cell.angle_beta   90.00
_cell.angle_gamma   90.00
#
_symmetry.space_group_name_H-M   'P 1'
#
loop_
_entity.id
_entity.type
_entity.pdbx_description
1 polymer ?
#
loop_
_entity_poly.entity_id
_entity_poly.type
_entity_poly.pdbx_seq_one_letter_code
_entity_poly.pdbx_strand_id
1 'polypeptide(L)'
;MLSSQLVRKVLDACLSGGADFAEIFAEDSYSSELSMIDSKPSTALVGRTYGAGLRLFYGHEQVYVTTNDLTEDGLMKAARIASASRKGSSHSTVAQFAKTPFDELHQYGTRPSEYDRDKKFAWLRAMDQSARARSSMVVQVEPKLVEKTQTILVANSLGVWAEDERHYVRAILTTLLEDKGVKQSSTDSRGTLGTSNYFETIDFEKMANDGVDRAKLLIHADYAPAGEMPVVIGNGFGGVIFHEACGHGLETTSIAKNASVFSGKLGEKIAHESVTAVDHGLIANTWGSLNVDDEGMPTQNTTLIEKGVLKSYIVDQMGAKQTGYEATGSGRRQNYKFAPASRMRNTFLTAGDDKLEDMIRDIDYGLYAKKMGGGSVSPGTGDYNFGVQEAYIIRNGKIEKPIKGATLIGRGIESLGRITRVSDELVMEPGMCGSVSGNIPTTVGQPAITVSKILVGGRAS
;
A
#
# COMPACT_ATOMS: atom_id res chain seq x y z
N MET A 1 27.52 1.44 2.40
CA MET A 1 26.93 0.58 3.46
C MET A 1 27.90 -0.52 3.88
N LEU A 2 27.89 -1.70 3.31
CA LEU A 2 28.85 -2.79 3.57
C LEU A 2 29.77 -2.99 2.36
N SER A 3 31.02 -3.48 2.58
CA SER A 3 31.91 -3.81 1.45
C SER A 3 31.50 -5.14 0.82
N SER A 4 31.70 -5.28 -0.49
CA SER A 4 31.42 -6.52 -1.22
C SER A 4 32.23 -7.72 -0.71
N GLN A 5 33.45 -7.49 -0.21
CA GLN A 5 34.28 -8.52 0.41
C GLN A 5 33.66 -9.06 1.70
N LEU A 6 33.17 -8.16 2.57
CA LEU A 6 32.49 -8.56 3.82
C LEU A 6 31.19 -9.31 3.52
N VAL A 7 30.36 -8.77 2.60
CA VAL A 7 29.11 -9.41 2.20
C VAL A 7 29.33 -10.81 1.66
N ARG A 8 30.35 -11.00 0.78
CA ARG A 8 30.72 -12.33 0.27
C ARG A 8 31.07 -13.28 1.41
N LYS A 9 31.93 -12.86 2.35
CA LYS A 9 32.32 -13.65 3.52
C LYS A 9 31.12 -14.09 4.36
N VAL A 10 30.16 -13.18 4.56
CA VAL A 10 28.92 -13.45 5.31
C VAL A 10 28.03 -14.46 4.57
N LEU A 11 27.83 -14.29 3.25
CA LEU A 11 27.01 -15.19 2.45
C LEU A 11 27.64 -16.59 2.32
N ASP A 12 28.97 -16.69 2.18
CA ASP A 12 29.69 -17.97 2.19
C ASP A 12 29.49 -18.70 3.52
N ALA A 13 29.53 -17.97 4.66
CA ALA A 13 29.25 -18.55 5.98
C ALA A 13 27.78 -18.99 6.12
N CYS A 14 26.83 -18.26 5.52
CA CYS A 14 25.42 -18.68 5.47
C CYS A 14 25.23 -19.97 4.69
N LEU A 15 25.91 -20.14 3.55
CA LEU A 15 25.83 -21.32 2.70
C LEU A 15 26.52 -22.55 3.30
N SER A 16 27.44 -22.39 4.26
CA SER A 16 28.24 -23.49 4.83
C SER A 16 27.40 -24.59 5.51
N GLY A 17 26.14 -24.32 5.90
CA GLY A 17 25.20 -25.28 6.44
C GLY A 17 24.41 -26.06 5.38
N GLY A 18 24.74 -25.90 4.09
CA GLY A 18 24.08 -26.60 2.98
C GLY A 18 22.80 -25.93 2.50
N ALA A 19 22.65 -24.63 2.73
CA ALA A 19 21.58 -23.83 2.10
C ALA A 19 21.81 -23.75 0.58
N ASP A 20 20.74 -23.69 -0.19
CA ASP A 20 20.80 -23.55 -1.65
C ASP A 20 20.78 -22.07 -2.11
N PHE A 21 20.45 -21.15 -1.21
CA PHE A 21 20.45 -19.71 -1.43
C PHE A 21 20.73 -18.96 -0.13
N ALA A 22 21.43 -17.84 -0.23
CA ALA A 22 21.62 -16.90 0.86
C ALA A 22 21.48 -15.44 0.38
N GLU A 23 20.86 -14.60 1.19
CA GLU A 23 20.64 -13.17 0.94
C GLU A 23 20.97 -12.37 2.20
N ILE A 24 21.55 -11.19 2.03
CA ILE A 24 21.65 -10.15 3.04
C ILE A 24 20.85 -8.93 2.58
N PHE A 25 20.02 -8.41 3.47
CA PHE A 25 19.37 -7.10 3.36
C PHE A 25 19.87 -6.23 4.49
N ALA A 26 20.62 -5.19 4.18
CA ALA A 26 21.11 -4.21 5.16
C ALA A 26 20.34 -2.90 5.01
N GLU A 27 20.01 -2.26 6.12
CA GLU A 27 19.20 -1.04 6.18
C GLU A 27 19.77 -0.01 7.13
N ASP A 28 19.76 1.26 6.71
CA ASP A 28 19.92 2.44 7.55
C ASP A 28 18.81 3.43 7.21
N SER A 29 17.82 3.54 8.09
CA SER A 29 16.63 4.35 7.86
C SER A 29 16.42 5.34 8.98
N TYR A 30 16.01 6.54 8.62
CA TYR A 30 15.58 7.59 9.54
C TYR A 30 14.10 7.90 9.29
N SER A 31 13.34 8.00 10.37
CA SER A 31 11.92 8.40 10.32
C SER A 31 11.69 9.59 11.24
N SER A 32 10.79 10.49 10.85
CA SER A 32 10.31 11.56 11.70
C SER A 32 8.80 11.67 11.65
N GLU A 33 8.23 12.04 12.78
CA GLU A 33 6.81 12.35 12.91
C GLU A 33 6.66 13.67 13.66
N LEU A 34 5.95 14.62 13.05
CA LEU A 34 5.52 15.85 13.67
C LEU A 34 4.01 15.89 13.69
N SER A 35 3.39 16.16 14.84
CA SER A 35 1.93 16.31 14.92
C SER A 35 1.53 17.40 15.89
N MET A 36 0.31 17.86 15.72
CA MET A 36 -0.38 18.74 16.65
C MET A 36 -1.73 18.13 17.04
N ILE A 37 -2.19 18.45 18.23
CA ILE A 37 -3.56 18.21 18.69
C ILE A 37 -4.02 19.47 19.37
N ASP A 38 -5.21 19.95 19.00
CA ASP A 38 -5.83 21.14 19.60
C ASP A 38 -4.90 22.35 19.65
N SER A 39 -4.31 22.70 18.50
CA SER A 39 -3.41 23.82 18.30
C SER A 39 -2.08 23.74 19.09
N LYS A 40 -1.77 22.58 19.70
CA LYS A 40 -0.54 22.38 20.47
C LYS A 40 0.31 21.28 19.85
N PRO A 41 1.64 21.42 19.79
CA PRO A 41 2.52 20.32 19.44
C PRO A 41 2.25 19.10 20.34
N SER A 42 2.04 17.94 19.73
CA SER A 42 1.79 16.67 20.43
C SER A 42 2.94 15.70 20.26
N THR A 43 3.44 15.55 19.04
CA THR A 43 4.52 14.61 18.74
C THR A 43 5.64 15.33 17.98
N ALA A 44 6.88 15.05 18.37
CA ALA A 44 8.09 15.41 17.65
C ALA A 44 9.10 14.27 17.82
N LEU A 45 8.92 13.20 17.05
CA LEU A 45 9.72 11.97 17.15
C LEU A 45 10.70 11.88 15.98
N VAL A 46 11.89 11.38 16.28
CA VAL A 46 12.88 10.93 15.28
C VAL A 46 13.32 9.53 15.68
N GLY A 47 13.32 8.61 14.72
CA GLY A 47 13.74 7.24 14.92
C GLY A 47 14.78 6.81 13.89
N ARG A 48 15.65 5.88 14.27
CA ARG A 48 16.59 5.22 13.35
C ARG A 48 16.35 3.71 13.38
N THR A 49 16.24 3.10 12.21
CA THR A 49 16.23 1.65 12.01
C THR A 49 17.52 1.27 11.32
N TYR A 50 18.39 0.49 12.01
CA TYR A 50 19.72 0.14 11.53
C TYR A 50 20.00 -1.33 11.81
N GLY A 51 20.41 -2.10 10.78
CA GLY A 51 20.71 -3.51 10.92
C GLY A 51 20.66 -4.27 9.62
N ALA A 52 20.76 -5.60 9.71
CA ALA A 52 20.64 -6.51 8.58
C ALA A 52 19.80 -7.74 8.90
N GLY A 53 19.15 -8.26 7.87
CA GLY A 53 18.49 -9.56 7.85
C GLY A 53 19.24 -10.51 6.92
N LEU A 54 19.48 -11.72 7.37
CA LEU A 54 20.08 -12.82 6.61
C LEU A 54 18.98 -13.85 6.33
N ARG A 55 18.75 -14.14 5.05
CA ARG A 55 17.74 -15.11 4.59
C ARG A 55 18.40 -16.26 3.85
N LEU A 56 18.07 -17.47 4.26
CA LEU A 56 18.58 -18.69 3.66
C LEU A 56 17.42 -19.53 3.16
N PHE A 57 17.60 -20.19 2.00
CA PHE A 57 16.64 -21.19 1.51
C PHE A 57 17.23 -22.60 1.62
N TYR A 58 16.35 -23.52 2.00
CA TYR A 58 16.57 -24.95 2.00
C TYR A 58 15.36 -25.60 1.27
N GLY A 59 15.46 -25.74 -0.06
CA GLY A 59 14.31 -26.10 -0.88
C GLY A 59 13.23 -25.01 -0.81
N HIS A 60 12.03 -25.35 -0.36
CA HIS A 60 10.89 -24.44 -0.21
C HIS A 60 10.73 -23.87 1.20
N GLU A 61 11.70 -24.08 2.06
CA GLU A 61 11.70 -23.52 3.42
C GLU A 61 12.74 -22.42 3.55
N GLN A 62 12.48 -21.46 4.44
CA GLN A 62 13.41 -20.37 4.70
C GLN A 62 13.78 -20.26 6.17
N VAL A 63 15.03 -19.85 6.41
CA VAL A 63 15.52 -19.37 7.69
C VAL A 63 15.75 -17.88 7.57
N TYR A 64 15.37 -17.12 8.60
CA TYR A 64 15.59 -15.69 8.67
C TYR A 64 16.18 -15.31 10.01
N VAL A 65 17.33 -14.63 10.00
CA VAL A 65 18.05 -14.17 11.20
C VAL A 65 18.38 -12.70 11.06
N THR A 66 18.22 -11.93 12.13
CA THR A 66 18.48 -10.49 12.10
C THR A 66 19.56 -10.07 13.09
N THR A 67 20.26 -9.01 12.78
CA THR A 67 21.22 -8.35 13.68
C THR A 67 21.19 -6.83 13.49
N ASN A 68 21.38 -6.08 14.56
CA ASN A 68 21.65 -4.64 14.52
C ASN A 68 23.16 -4.30 14.64
N ASP A 69 24.00 -5.34 14.76
CA ASP A 69 25.45 -5.20 14.73
C ASP A 69 25.96 -5.51 13.32
N LEU A 70 26.29 -4.45 12.56
CA LEU A 70 26.82 -4.56 11.20
C LEU A 70 28.36 -4.61 11.14
N THR A 71 29.04 -4.80 12.28
CA THR A 71 30.47 -5.13 12.28
C THR A 71 30.68 -6.52 11.67
N GLU A 72 31.93 -6.82 11.24
CA GLU A 72 32.25 -8.13 10.72
C GLU A 72 31.93 -9.25 11.71
N ASP A 73 32.24 -9.06 13.00
CA ASP A 73 31.99 -10.05 14.06
C ASP A 73 30.48 -10.26 14.27
N GLY A 74 29.69 -9.19 14.30
CA GLY A 74 28.23 -9.24 14.45
C GLY A 74 27.56 -9.96 13.29
N LEU A 75 27.92 -9.63 12.06
CA LEU A 75 27.42 -10.28 10.85
C LEU A 75 27.82 -11.74 10.76
N MET A 76 29.08 -12.08 11.05
CA MET A 76 29.56 -13.46 11.07
C MET A 76 28.91 -14.30 12.17
N LYS A 77 28.59 -13.70 13.32
CA LYS A 77 27.80 -14.38 14.37
C LYS A 77 26.39 -14.68 13.88
N ALA A 78 25.70 -13.72 13.26
CA ALA A 78 24.39 -13.93 12.68
C ALA A 78 24.39 -15.00 11.58
N ALA A 79 25.38 -14.99 10.70
CA ALA A 79 25.54 -15.98 9.64
C ALA A 79 25.74 -17.41 10.18
N ARG A 80 26.56 -17.57 11.24
CA ARG A 80 26.75 -18.87 11.90
C ARG A 80 25.45 -19.38 12.55
N ILE A 81 24.66 -18.49 13.16
CA ILE A 81 23.35 -18.83 13.73
C ILE A 81 22.40 -19.28 12.62
N ALA A 82 22.33 -18.54 11.53
CA ALA A 82 21.46 -18.85 10.38
C ALA A 82 21.84 -20.23 9.77
N SER A 83 23.13 -20.44 9.50
CA SER A 83 23.67 -21.68 8.92
C SER A 83 23.46 -22.89 9.85
N ALA A 84 23.55 -22.72 11.19
CA ALA A 84 23.34 -23.78 12.16
C ALA A 84 21.88 -24.11 12.43
N SER A 85 20.95 -23.22 12.07
CA SER A 85 19.50 -23.39 12.32
C SER A 85 18.88 -24.53 11.53
N ARG A 86 19.50 -24.91 10.41
CA ARG A 86 19.08 -26.05 9.58
C ARG A 86 20.28 -26.65 8.87
N LYS A 87 20.21 -27.95 8.59
CA LYS A 87 21.19 -28.64 7.74
C LYS A 87 20.57 -28.95 6.38
N GLY A 88 21.33 -28.65 5.33
CA GLY A 88 21.01 -28.96 3.94
C GLY A 88 22.11 -29.79 3.31
N SER A 89 21.93 -30.15 2.05
CA SER A 89 22.90 -30.92 1.26
C SER A 89 23.45 -30.13 0.06
N SER A 90 23.11 -28.87 -0.07
CA SER A 90 23.58 -28.04 -1.18
C SER A 90 25.08 -27.70 -1.01
N HIS A 91 25.78 -27.56 -2.14
CA HIS A 91 27.14 -27.07 -2.24
C HIS A 91 27.19 -25.75 -3.01
N SER A 92 26.17 -24.91 -2.80
CA SER A 92 26.07 -23.59 -3.43
C SER A 92 27.23 -22.68 -3.01
N THR A 93 27.70 -21.86 -3.93
CA THR A 93 28.74 -20.84 -3.71
C THR A 93 28.24 -19.49 -4.13
N VAL A 94 28.84 -18.42 -3.58
CA VAL A 94 28.47 -17.05 -3.93
C VAL A 94 29.01 -16.70 -5.31
N ALA A 95 28.13 -16.37 -6.25
CA ALA A 95 28.50 -15.90 -7.57
C ALA A 95 29.20 -14.51 -7.51
N GLN A 96 29.82 -14.10 -8.58
CA GLN A 96 30.38 -12.76 -8.69
C GLN A 96 29.25 -11.72 -8.62
N PHE A 97 29.39 -10.73 -7.74
CA PHE A 97 28.39 -9.66 -7.64
C PHE A 97 28.39 -8.80 -8.90
N ALA A 98 27.17 -8.56 -9.39
CA ALA A 98 26.88 -7.62 -10.43
C ALA A 98 25.85 -6.61 -9.91
N LYS A 99 26.11 -5.31 -10.15
CA LYS A 99 25.18 -4.27 -9.75
C LYS A 99 23.88 -4.43 -10.55
N THR A 100 22.74 -4.48 -9.83
CA THR A 100 21.41 -4.53 -10.47
C THR A 100 21.20 -3.24 -11.28
N PRO A 101 20.97 -3.33 -12.60
CA PRO A 101 20.68 -2.16 -13.39
C PRO A 101 19.21 -1.74 -13.16
N PHE A 102 18.98 -0.45 -12.95
CA PHE A 102 17.65 0.17 -12.99
C PHE A 102 17.80 1.64 -13.38
N ASP A 103 16.72 2.20 -13.92
CA ASP A 103 16.62 3.63 -14.18
C ASP A 103 16.21 4.37 -12.91
N GLU A 104 16.87 5.46 -12.58
CA GLU A 104 16.48 6.33 -11.47
C GLU A 104 15.24 7.14 -11.85
N LEU A 105 14.06 6.60 -11.55
CA LEU A 105 12.77 7.20 -11.89
C LEU A 105 12.35 8.30 -10.90
N HIS A 106 12.88 8.25 -9.67
CA HIS A 106 12.41 9.10 -8.59
C HIS A 106 13.29 10.32 -8.43
N GLN A 107 12.66 11.49 -8.48
CA GLN A 107 13.36 12.75 -8.25
C GLN A 107 13.21 13.17 -6.79
N TYR A 108 14.33 13.41 -6.14
CA TYR A 108 14.39 13.83 -4.75
C TYR A 108 14.92 15.26 -4.65
N GLY A 109 14.30 16.05 -3.77
CA GLY A 109 14.77 17.38 -3.39
C GLY A 109 15.59 17.34 -2.11
N THR A 110 15.40 18.32 -1.24
CA THR A 110 16.07 18.42 0.06
C THR A 110 15.66 17.26 0.96
N ARG A 111 16.65 16.57 1.55
CA ARG A 111 16.38 15.45 2.49
C ARG A 111 15.51 15.91 3.66
N PRO A 112 14.60 15.06 4.17
CA PRO A 112 13.71 15.40 5.27
C PRO A 112 14.43 15.94 6.52
N SER A 113 15.63 15.42 6.84
CA SER A 113 16.45 15.87 7.97
C SER A 113 17.05 17.26 7.80
N GLU A 114 17.21 17.72 6.56
CA GLU A 114 17.81 19.01 6.20
C GLU A 114 16.77 20.10 5.93
N TYR A 115 15.48 19.71 5.87
CA TYR A 115 14.39 20.63 5.58
C TYR A 115 13.99 21.46 6.81
N ASP A 116 13.67 22.72 6.60
CA ASP A 116 13.33 23.68 7.66
C ASP A 116 12.16 23.19 8.53
N ARG A 117 12.45 23.00 9.81
CA ARG A 117 11.49 22.52 10.80
C ARG A 117 10.38 23.53 11.09
N ASP A 118 10.67 24.81 11.06
CA ASP A 118 9.70 25.86 11.34
C ASP A 118 8.66 25.95 10.21
N LYS A 119 9.07 25.72 8.95
CA LYS A 119 8.14 25.54 7.84
C LYS A 119 7.20 24.36 8.05
N LYS A 120 7.71 23.22 8.52
CA LYS A 120 6.87 22.03 8.81
C LYS A 120 5.81 22.36 9.88
N PHE A 121 6.20 23.05 10.95
CA PHE A 121 5.24 23.51 11.94
C PHE A 121 4.27 24.58 11.41
N ALA A 122 4.69 25.42 10.46
CA ALA A 122 3.80 26.36 9.81
C ALA A 122 2.68 25.65 9.03
N TRP A 123 2.99 24.58 8.32
CA TRP A 123 1.98 23.75 7.63
C TRP A 123 1.01 23.07 8.59
N LEU A 124 1.50 22.52 9.70
CA LEU A 124 0.63 21.93 10.73
C LEU A 124 -0.32 22.98 11.29
N ARG A 125 0.18 24.19 11.60
CA ARG A 125 -0.65 25.33 12.06
C ARG A 125 -1.66 25.78 11.01
N ALA A 126 -1.27 25.84 9.74
CA ALA A 126 -2.18 26.19 8.65
C ALA A 126 -3.36 25.23 8.56
N MET A 127 -3.12 23.92 8.62
CA MET A 127 -4.18 22.91 8.66
C MET A 127 -5.13 23.08 9.85
N ASP A 128 -4.58 23.26 11.06
CA ASP A 128 -5.38 23.44 12.29
C ASP A 128 -6.22 24.73 12.23
N GLN A 129 -5.62 25.85 11.85
CA GLN A 129 -6.29 27.15 11.77
C GLN A 129 -7.39 27.15 10.71
N SER A 130 -7.12 26.63 9.53
CA SER A 130 -8.09 26.57 8.44
C SER A 130 -9.29 25.68 8.79
N ALA A 131 -9.04 24.52 9.40
CA ALA A 131 -10.13 23.65 9.85
C ALA A 131 -11.02 24.33 10.89
N ARG A 132 -10.44 24.98 11.90
CA ARG A 132 -11.21 25.70 12.94
C ARG A 132 -11.94 26.92 12.41
N ALA A 133 -11.35 27.66 11.49
CA ALA A 133 -12.00 28.81 10.85
C ALA A 133 -13.19 28.38 9.98
N ARG A 134 -13.15 27.17 9.40
CA ARG A 134 -14.21 26.67 8.51
C ARG A 134 -15.53 26.38 9.20
N SER A 135 -15.52 25.95 10.47
CA SER A 135 -16.75 25.65 11.21
C SER A 135 -16.55 25.71 12.72
N SER A 136 -17.52 26.34 13.43
CA SER A 136 -17.56 26.32 14.90
C SER A 136 -17.88 24.94 15.49
N MET A 137 -18.29 23.96 14.67
CA MET A 137 -18.52 22.57 15.09
C MET A 137 -17.21 21.81 15.27
N VAL A 138 -16.06 22.31 14.81
CA VAL A 138 -14.77 21.63 14.92
C VAL A 138 -14.33 21.60 16.38
N VAL A 139 -14.30 20.41 16.97
CA VAL A 139 -13.88 20.19 18.36
C VAL A 139 -12.46 19.66 18.47
N GLN A 140 -11.95 18.96 17.45
CA GLN A 140 -10.58 18.45 17.44
C GLN A 140 -9.99 18.49 16.02
N VAL A 141 -8.70 18.84 15.94
CA VAL A 141 -7.92 18.82 14.72
C VAL A 141 -6.58 18.15 15.00
N GLU A 142 -6.25 17.15 14.22
CA GLU A 142 -4.99 16.38 14.33
C GLU A 142 -4.22 16.41 12.99
N PRO A 143 -3.46 17.45 12.70
CA PRO A 143 -2.54 17.47 11.58
C PRO A 143 -1.25 16.73 11.92
N LYS A 144 -0.73 15.96 10.95
CA LYS A 144 0.47 15.15 11.09
C LYS A 144 1.30 15.16 9.82
N LEU A 145 2.62 15.30 9.96
CA LEU A 145 3.60 15.06 8.91
C LEU A 145 4.48 13.88 9.29
N VAL A 146 4.59 12.92 8.39
CA VAL A 146 5.43 11.71 8.55
C VAL A 146 6.43 11.67 7.40
N GLU A 147 7.68 11.38 7.73
CA GLU A 147 8.76 11.30 6.76
C GLU A 147 9.66 10.11 7.06
N LYS A 148 10.20 9.48 6.03
CA LYS A 148 11.18 8.40 6.14
C LYS A 148 12.22 8.54 5.04
N THR A 149 13.49 8.44 5.40
CA THR A 149 14.60 8.17 4.47
C THR A 149 15.10 6.77 4.73
N GLN A 150 15.14 5.92 3.71
CA GLN A 150 15.56 4.54 3.81
C GLN A 150 16.67 4.26 2.81
N THR A 151 17.87 3.95 3.32
CA THR A 151 19.00 3.46 2.50
C THR A 151 19.10 1.96 2.69
N ILE A 152 19.14 1.21 1.59
CA ILE A 152 19.23 -0.25 1.59
C ILE A 152 20.40 -0.76 0.76
N LEU A 153 20.87 -1.94 1.14
CA LEU A 153 21.72 -2.81 0.33
C LEU A 153 21.10 -4.20 0.34
N VAL A 154 20.86 -4.75 -0.84
CA VAL A 154 20.48 -6.15 -1.03
C VAL A 154 21.56 -6.86 -1.83
N ALA A 155 22.06 -7.98 -1.30
CA ALA A 155 22.97 -8.84 -2.05
C ALA A 155 22.68 -10.32 -1.77
N ASN A 156 22.88 -11.18 -2.77
CA ASN A 156 22.58 -12.60 -2.62
C ASN A 156 23.60 -13.51 -3.30
N SER A 157 23.51 -14.80 -3.00
CA SER A 157 24.42 -15.82 -3.52
C SER A 157 24.36 -16.02 -5.04
N LEU A 158 23.30 -15.52 -5.71
CA LEU A 158 23.19 -15.56 -7.18
C LEU A 158 23.94 -14.41 -7.85
N GLY A 159 24.60 -13.54 -7.08
CA GLY A 159 25.40 -12.43 -7.60
C GLY A 159 24.68 -11.09 -7.67
N VAL A 160 23.46 -10.98 -7.18
CA VAL A 160 22.74 -9.69 -7.08
C VAL A 160 23.48 -8.76 -6.13
N TRP A 161 23.60 -7.47 -6.53
CA TRP A 161 24.04 -6.35 -5.72
C TRP A 161 23.18 -5.15 -6.04
N ALA A 162 22.27 -4.77 -5.16
CA ALA A 162 21.36 -3.62 -5.34
C ALA A 162 21.49 -2.67 -4.16
N GLU A 163 21.69 -1.40 -4.46
CA GLU A 163 21.67 -0.30 -3.49
C GLU A 163 20.61 0.70 -3.93
N ASP A 164 19.80 1.17 -2.99
CA ASP A 164 18.72 2.12 -3.27
C ASP A 164 18.54 3.07 -2.09
N GLU A 165 18.15 4.32 -2.36
CA GLU A 165 17.76 5.30 -1.34
C GLU A 165 16.34 5.77 -1.64
N ARG A 166 15.46 5.64 -0.66
CA ARG A 166 14.02 5.92 -0.79
C ARG A 166 13.61 6.98 0.21
N HIS A 167 12.87 7.97 -0.24
CA HIS A 167 12.33 9.02 0.61
C HIS A 167 10.80 8.98 0.56
N TYR A 168 10.17 8.93 1.70
CA TYR A 168 8.72 8.92 1.83
C TYR A 168 8.28 10.12 2.66
N VAL A 169 7.28 10.85 2.17
CA VAL A 169 6.66 11.95 2.92
C VAL A 169 5.15 11.84 2.82
N ARG A 170 4.48 12.08 3.96
CA ARG A 170 3.02 12.00 4.03
C ARG A 170 2.48 13.05 5.00
N ALA A 171 1.48 13.82 4.54
CA ALA A 171 0.64 14.68 5.35
C ALA A 171 -0.68 13.96 5.62
N ILE A 172 -1.14 14.01 6.87
CA ILE A 172 -2.40 13.42 7.31
C ILE A 172 -3.13 14.47 8.14
N LEU A 173 -4.42 14.61 7.91
CA LEU A 173 -5.28 15.50 8.69
C LEU A 173 -6.52 14.74 9.10
N THR A 174 -6.77 14.68 10.40
CA THR A 174 -8.03 14.22 10.96
C THR A 174 -8.75 15.39 11.63
N THR A 175 -10.01 15.58 11.29
CA THR A 175 -10.91 16.56 11.91
C THR A 175 -12.07 15.86 12.56
N LEU A 176 -12.46 16.30 13.76
CA LEU A 176 -13.62 15.84 14.48
C LEU A 176 -14.58 17.03 14.70
N LEU A 177 -15.80 16.86 14.24
CA LEU A 177 -16.90 17.80 14.45
C LEU A 177 -17.87 17.27 15.48
N GLU A 178 -18.47 18.16 16.25
CA GLU A 178 -19.57 17.85 17.16
C GLU A 178 -20.67 18.89 17.02
N ASP A 179 -21.93 18.43 16.89
CA ASP A 179 -23.11 19.27 16.94
C ASP A 179 -24.21 18.53 17.71
N LYS A 180 -24.74 19.17 18.76
CA LYS A 180 -25.81 18.63 19.62
C LYS A 180 -25.54 17.22 20.13
N GLY A 181 -24.29 16.89 20.48
CA GLY A 181 -23.86 15.59 20.97
C GLY A 181 -23.61 14.54 19.87
N VAL A 182 -23.84 14.86 18.61
CA VAL A 182 -23.50 13.99 17.47
C VAL A 182 -22.08 14.31 17.02
N LYS A 183 -21.26 13.29 16.84
CA LYS A 183 -19.87 13.42 16.38
C LYS A 183 -19.69 12.83 15.00
N GLN A 184 -18.90 13.50 14.18
CA GLN A 184 -18.48 13.04 12.87
C GLN A 184 -17.02 13.39 12.60
N SER A 185 -16.23 12.42 12.17
CA SER A 185 -14.83 12.63 11.79
C SER A 185 -14.64 12.54 10.29
N SER A 186 -13.56 13.18 9.83
CA SER A 186 -13.06 13.04 8.47
C SER A 186 -11.54 12.96 8.49
N THR A 187 -10.97 12.08 7.68
CA THR A 187 -9.52 11.94 7.53
C THR A 187 -9.14 12.05 6.06
N ASP A 188 -8.12 12.86 5.78
CA ASP A 188 -7.50 13.02 4.48
C ASP A 188 -6.00 12.82 4.58
N SER A 189 -5.38 12.34 3.50
CA SER A 189 -3.93 12.22 3.42
C SER A 189 -3.40 12.50 2.03
N ARG A 190 -2.17 13.03 1.98
CA ARG A 190 -1.39 13.24 0.77
C ARG A 190 0.00 12.69 1.02
N GLY A 191 0.54 11.92 0.08
CA GLY A 191 1.86 11.31 0.26
C GLY A 191 2.49 10.93 -1.07
N THR A 192 3.81 10.90 -1.07
CA THR A 192 4.60 10.57 -2.25
C THR A 192 5.87 9.83 -1.86
N LEU A 193 6.45 9.08 -2.79
CA LEU A 193 7.86 8.70 -2.76
C LEU A 193 8.67 9.93 -3.19
N GLY A 194 9.12 10.72 -2.22
CA GLY A 194 9.74 12.02 -2.44
C GLY A 194 10.20 12.65 -1.13
N THR A 195 10.66 13.89 -1.19
CA THR A 195 11.19 14.65 -0.05
C THR A 195 10.22 15.71 0.44
N SER A 196 10.60 16.42 1.50
CA SER A 196 9.78 17.46 2.15
C SER A 196 9.31 18.58 1.21
N ASN A 197 9.99 18.79 0.07
CA ASN A 197 9.56 19.73 -0.96
C ASN A 197 8.15 19.43 -1.52
N TYR A 198 7.72 18.16 -1.46
CA TYR A 198 6.36 17.78 -1.84
C TYR A 198 5.29 18.52 -1.01
N PHE A 199 5.56 18.82 0.26
CA PHE A 199 4.62 19.54 1.10
C PHE A 199 4.35 20.97 0.60
N GLU A 200 5.29 21.58 -0.14
CA GLU A 200 5.10 22.88 -0.77
C GLU A 200 4.05 22.87 -1.90
N THR A 201 3.78 21.68 -2.46
CA THR A 201 2.78 21.49 -3.54
C THR A 201 1.37 21.24 -3.01
N ILE A 202 1.22 21.03 -1.69
CA ILE A 202 -0.07 20.71 -1.07
C ILE A 202 -0.77 22.02 -0.66
N ASP A 203 -2.00 22.20 -1.15
CA ASP A 203 -2.92 23.19 -0.60
C ASP A 203 -3.51 22.66 0.71
N PHE A 204 -2.84 22.98 1.82
CA PHE A 204 -3.25 22.54 3.16
C PHE A 204 -4.54 23.20 3.65
N GLU A 205 -4.83 24.43 3.19
CA GLU A 205 -6.09 25.10 3.49
C GLU A 205 -7.25 24.37 2.82
N LYS A 206 -7.14 24.07 1.53
CA LYS A 206 -8.14 23.29 0.81
C LYS A 206 -8.33 21.91 1.43
N MET A 207 -7.24 21.20 1.78
CA MET A 207 -7.29 19.88 2.43
C MET A 207 -8.08 19.94 3.74
N ALA A 208 -7.88 20.99 4.55
CA ALA A 208 -8.58 21.19 5.81
C ALA A 208 -10.06 21.52 5.59
N ASN A 209 -10.36 22.42 4.66
CA ASN A 209 -11.71 22.83 4.33
C ASN A 209 -12.54 21.65 3.76
N ASP A 210 -11.99 20.87 2.84
CA ASP A 210 -12.63 19.68 2.26
C ASP A 210 -12.97 18.63 3.36
N GLY A 211 -12.06 18.43 4.32
CA GLY A 211 -12.27 17.53 5.45
C GLY A 211 -13.42 17.98 6.37
N VAL A 212 -13.43 19.25 6.72
CA VAL A 212 -14.49 19.84 7.56
C VAL A 212 -15.82 19.83 6.84
N ASP A 213 -15.88 20.22 5.57
CA ASP A 213 -17.12 20.24 4.77
C ASP A 213 -17.73 18.85 4.64
N ARG A 214 -16.88 17.82 4.44
CA ARG A 214 -17.33 16.41 4.40
C ARG A 214 -17.93 15.99 5.75
N ALA A 215 -17.26 16.25 6.86
CA ALA A 215 -17.76 15.89 8.17
C ALA A 215 -19.06 16.65 8.49
N LYS A 216 -19.13 17.93 8.12
CA LYS A 216 -20.34 18.77 8.27
C LYS A 216 -21.53 18.26 7.43
N LEU A 217 -21.28 17.82 6.20
CA LEU A 217 -22.28 17.23 5.32
C LEU A 217 -22.91 15.98 5.95
N LEU A 218 -22.10 15.17 6.63
CA LEU A 218 -22.50 13.85 7.11
C LEU A 218 -23.02 13.85 8.56
N ILE A 219 -22.74 14.87 9.37
CA ILE A 219 -23.03 14.84 10.81
C ILE A 219 -24.52 14.59 11.11
N HIS A 220 -25.43 15.18 10.31
CA HIS A 220 -26.86 14.99 10.41
C HIS A 220 -27.49 14.23 9.24
N ALA A 221 -26.65 13.63 8.38
CA ALA A 221 -27.15 12.81 7.29
C ALA A 221 -27.91 11.58 7.82
N ASP A 222 -28.89 11.11 7.06
CA ASP A 222 -29.60 9.87 7.33
C ASP A 222 -28.62 8.68 7.25
N TYR A 223 -28.97 7.58 7.90
CA TYR A 223 -28.21 6.34 7.73
C TYR A 223 -28.49 5.70 6.36
N ALA A 224 -27.48 5.01 5.83
CA ALA A 224 -27.62 4.23 4.62
C ALA A 224 -28.70 3.16 4.76
N PRO A 225 -29.51 2.92 3.72
CA PRO A 225 -30.41 1.78 3.67
C PRO A 225 -29.61 0.47 3.62
N ALA A 226 -30.12 -0.57 4.27
CA ALA A 226 -29.56 -1.92 4.16
C ALA A 226 -30.19 -2.67 2.99
N GLY A 227 -29.39 -3.42 2.23
CA GLY A 227 -29.89 -4.27 1.16
C GLY A 227 -28.94 -4.41 -0.02
N GLU A 228 -29.30 -5.27 -0.96
CA GLU A 228 -28.55 -5.43 -2.21
C GLU A 228 -29.03 -4.40 -3.24
N MET A 229 -28.05 -3.67 -3.81
CA MET A 229 -28.34 -2.63 -4.81
C MET A 229 -27.13 -2.38 -5.73
N PRO A 230 -27.34 -1.71 -6.88
CA PRO A 230 -26.24 -1.17 -7.66
C PRO A 230 -25.49 -0.10 -6.87
N VAL A 231 -24.15 -0.11 -6.99
CA VAL A 231 -23.28 0.89 -6.34
C VAL A 231 -22.29 1.43 -7.35
N VAL A 232 -22.23 2.75 -7.49
CA VAL A 232 -21.10 3.43 -8.11
C VAL A 232 -20.06 3.67 -7.02
N ILE A 233 -18.89 3.09 -7.15
CA ILE A 233 -17.76 3.30 -6.24
C ILE A 233 -16.84 4.36 -6.87
N GLY A 234 -16.61 5.44 -6.14
CA GLY A 234 -15.78 6.56 -6.61
C GLY A 234 -14.34 6.19 -6.89
N ASN A 235 -13.66 7.03 -7.62
CA ASN A 235 -12.23 6.90 -7.95
C ASN A 235 -11.33 7.03 -6.70
N GLY A 236 -10.01 6.89 -6.90
CA GLY A 236 -9.00 7.02 -5.85
C GLY A 236 -9.03 5.87 -4.85
N PHE A 237 -9.28 6.17 -3.56
CA PHE A 237 -9.26 5.18 -2.49
C PHE A 237 -10.34 4.08 -2.62
N GLY A 238 -11.28 4.22 -3.57
CA GLY A 238 -12.16 3.14 -3.99
C GLY A 238 -11.42 1.87 -4.37
N GLY A 239 -10.22 2.00 -4.93
CA GLY A 239 -9.32 0.90 -5.27
C GLY A 239 -8.88 0.02 -4.09
N VAL A 240 -9.13 0.43 -2.85
CA VAL A 240 -8.90 -0.41 -1.67
C VAL A 240 -9.67 -1.72 -1.73
N ILE A 241 -10.87 -1.74 -2.34
CA ILE A 241 -11.65 -2.97 -2.48
C ILE A 241 -10.91 -3.96 -3.38
N PHE A 242 -10.38 -3.51 -4.53
CA PHE A 242 -9.57 -4.37 -5.40
C PHE A 242 -8.29 -4.82 -4.70
N HIS A 243 -7.58 -3.91 -4.04
CA HIS A 243 -6.36 -4.21 -3.30
C HIS A 243 -6.56 -5.33 -2.28
N GLU A 244 -7.57 -5.19 -1.43
CA GLU A 244 -7.82 -6.14 -0.35
C GLU A 244 -8.50 -7.42 -0.84
N ALA A 245 -9.61 -7.29 -1.57
CA ALA A 245 -10.43 -8.43 -1.94
C ALA A 245 -9.85 -9.28 -3.08
N CYS A 246 -8.91 -8.73 -3.86
CA CYS A 246 -8.30 -9.41 -5.00
C CYS A 246 -6.78 -9.41 -4.91
N GLY A 247 -6.15 -8.27 -4.68
CA GLY A 247 -4.70 -8.10 -4.70
C GLY A 247 -3.97 -9.06 -3.76
N HIS A 248 -4.35 -9.14 -2.49
CA HIS A 248 -3.77 -10.10 -1.55
C HIS A 248 -4.00 -11.56 -1.93
N GLY A 249 -5.11 -11.84 -2.63
CA GLY A 249 -5.36 -13.17 -3.18
C GLY A 249 -4.47 -13.54 -4.38
N LEU A 250 -3.86 -12.55 -5.03
CA LEU A 250 -2.93 -12.74 -6.16
C LEU A 250 -1.46 -12.79 -5.72
N GLU A 251 -1.15 -12.58 -4.44
CA GLU A 251 0.21 -12.72 -3.89
C GLU A 251 0.60 -14.20 -3.75
N THR A 252 1.84 -14.55 -4.13
CA THR A 252 2.33 -15.93 -4.03
C THR A 252 2.40 -16.45 -2.60
N THR A 253 2.39 -15.59 -1.59
CA THR A 253 2.20 -15.99 -0.18
C THR A 253 0.93 -16.81 0.05
N SER A 254 -0.12 -16.59 -0.74
CA SER A 254 -1.39 -17.32 -0.72
C SER A 254 -1.47 -18.37 -1.84
N ILE A 255 -1.03 -18.00 -3.05
CA ILE A 255 -1.09 -18.88 -4.25
C ILE A 255 -0.26 -20.15 -4.07
N ALA A 256 0.98 -20.05 -3.57
CA ALA A 256 1.87 -21.20 -3.37
C ALA A 256 1.32 -22.23 -2.36
N LYS A 257 0.43 -21.82 -1.48
CA LYS A 257 -0.23 -22.69 -0.48
C LYS A 257 -1.60 -23.17 -0.94
N ASN A 258 -2.02 -22.85 -2.15
CA ASN A 258 -3.38 -23.06 -2.65
C ASN A 258 -4.47 -22.49 -1.71
N ALA A 259 -4.16 -21.37 -1.05
CA ALA A 259 -4.99 -20.71 -0.04
C ALA A 259 -5.62 -19.43 -0.59
N SER A 260 -5.89 -19.36 -1.88
CA SER A 260 -6.56 -18.25 -2.55
C SER A 260 -7.61 -18.76 -3.54
N VAL A 261 -8.71 -18.02 -3.66
CA VAL A 261 -9.75 -18.27 -4.68
C VAL A 261 -9.22 -18.12 -6.12
N PHE A 262 -8.05 -17.50 -6.29
CA PHE A 262 -7.38 -17.31 -7.59
C PHE A 262 -6.33 -18.38 -7.89
N SER A 263 -6.08 -19.33 -6.98
CA SER A 263 -5.11 -20.41 -7.21
C SER A 263 -5.50 -21.26 -8.42
N GLY A 264 -4.54 -21.48 -9.32
CA GLY A 264 -4.75 -22.29 -10.53
C GLY A 264 -5.56 -21.63 -11.65
N LYS A 265 -5.95 -20.35 -11.50
CA LYS A 265 -6.83 -19.64 -12.45
C LYS A 265 -6.11 -18.78 -13.49
N LEU A 266 -4.80 -18.94 -13.62
CA LEU A 266 -4.05 -18.22 -14.66
C LEU A 266 -4.61 -18.54 -16.06
N GLY A 267 -4.94 -17.51 -16.85
CA GLY A 267 -5.58 -17.63 -18.16
C GLY A 267 -7.11 -17.74 -18.13
N GLU A 268 -7.73 -17.88 -16.96
CA GLU A 268 -9.19 -17.92 -16.83
C GLU A 268 -9.81 -16.50 -16.78
N LYS A 269 -11.05 -16.38 -17.25
CA LYS A 269 -11.87 -15.17 -17.09
C LYS A 269 -12.39 -15.11 -15.66
N ILE A 270 -11.89 -14.16 -14.85
CA ILE A 270 -12.22 -13.98 -13.44
C ILE A 270 -12.96 -12.67 -13.14
N ALA A 271 -13.09 -11.80 -14.13
CA ALA A 271 -13.73 -10.50 -14.03
C ALA A 271 -14.53 -10.17 -15.29
N HIS A 272 -15.30 -9.09 -15.25
CA HIS A 272 -15.95 -8.54 -16.44
C HIS A 272 -14.88 -8.03 -17.44
N GLU A 273 -15.20 -8.01 -18.72
CA GLU A 273 -14.25 -7.61 -19.77
C GLU A 273 -13.84 -6.13 -19.71
N SER A 274 -14.60 -5.28 -19.05
CA SER A 274 -14.22 -3.89 -18.78
C SER A 274 -13.08 -3.77 -17.76
N VAL A 275 -12.71 -4.87 -17.05
CA VAL A 275 -11.72 -4.83 -15.99
C VAL A 275 -10.34 -5.18 -16.52
N THR A 276 -9.44 -4.20 -16.45
CA THR A 276 -7.99 -4.39 -16.56
C THR A 276 -7.34 -3.86 -15.30
N ALA A 277 -6.47 -4.65 -14.69
CA ALA A 277 -5.80 -4.31 -13.42
C ALA A 277 -4.31 -4.58 -13.49
N VAL A 278 -3.54 -3.69 -12.88
CA VAL A 278 -2.08 -3.77 -12.87
C VAL A 278 -1.53 -3.57 -11.47
N ASP A 279 -0.32 -4.10 -11.23
CA ASP A 279 0.55 -3.73 -10.11
C ASP A 279 1.82 -3.10 -10.70
N HIS A 280 1.95 -1.77 -10.61
CA HIS A 280 2.93 -0.97 -11.36
C HIS A 280 3.97 -0.35 -10.43
N GLY A 281 5.20 -0.87 -10.45
CA GLY A 281 6.32 -0.36 -9.63
C GLY A 281 7.03 0.88 -10.19
N LEU A 282 6.83 1.21 -11.47
CA LEU A 282 7.64 2.19 -12.22
C LEU A 282 6.91 3.54 -12.46
N ILE A 283 6.01 3.96 -11.58
CA ILE A 283 5.37 5.27 -11.69
C ILE A 283 6.19 6.27 -10.86
N ALA A 284 6.79 7.25 -11.55
CA ALA A 284 7.69 8.21 -10.91
C ALA A 284 7.04 8.89 -9.69
N ASN A 285 7.79 8.95 -8.60
CA ASN A 285 7.41 9.59 -7.33
C ASN A 285 6.05 9.16 -6.73
N THR A 286 5.49 8.03 -7.16
CA THR A 286 4.25 7.51 -6.58
C THR A 286 4.55 6.70 -5.32
N TRP A 287 3.71 6.81 -4.29
CA TRP A 287 3.92 6.32 -2.93
C TRP A 287 4.33 4.84 -2.82
N GLY A 288 3.77 3.96 -3.66
CA GLY A 288 4.08 2.52 -3.68
C GLY A 288 5.19 2.12 -4.65
N SER A 289 5.77 3.06 -5.42
CA SER A 289 6.82 2.77 -6.40
C SER A 289 8.18 2.46 -5.75
N LEU A 290 9.03 1.76 -6.47
CA LEU A 290 10.40 1.40 -6.10
C LEU A 290 11.25 1.26 -7.37
N ASN A 291 12.52 1.59 -7.32
CA ASN A 291 13.49 1.25 -8.38
C ASN A 291 13.76 -0.26 -8.38
N VAL A 292 14.08 -0.80 -7.22
CA VAL A 292 14.27 -2.24 -6.96
C VAL A 292 13.42 -2.66 -5.76
N ASP A 293 12.97 -3.89 -5.74
CA ASP A 293 12.29 -4.47 -4.58
C ASP A 293 13.29 -4.81 -3.44
N ASP A 294 12.78 -5.35 -2.34
CA ASP A 294 13.62 -5.68 -1.18
C ASP A 294 14.34 -7.04 -1.32
N GLU A 295 14.30 -7.66 -2.50
CA GLU A 295 15.10 -8.81 -2.92
C GLU A 295 16.16 -8.42 -3.96
N GLY A 296 16.24 -7.11 -4.29
CA GLY A 296 17.21 -6.54 -5.24
C GLY A 296 16.83 -6.73 -6.70
N MET A 297 15.60 -7.10 -7.00
CA MET A 297 15.08 -7.23 -8.37
C MET A 297 14.51 -5.88 -8.85
N PRO A 298 14.80 -5.44 -10.11
CA PRO A 298 14.11 -4.28 -10.67
C PRO A 298 12.59 -4.46 -10.64
N THR A 299 11.88 -3.41 -10.24
CA THR A 299 10.41 -3.46 -10.29
C THR A 299 9.91 -3.33 -11.72
N GLN A 300 8.65 -3.65 -11.96
CA GLN A 300 8.06 -3.64 -13.29
C GLN A 300 6.59 -3.23 -13.26
N ASN A 301 5.99 -3.06 -14.43
CA ASN A 301 4.55 -3.00 -14.61
C ASN A 301 4.02 -4.42 -14.86
N THR A 302 3.31 -4.98 -13.88
CA THR A 302 2.75 -6.33 -13.94
C THR A 302 1.26 -6.24 -14.26
N THR A 303 0.84 -6.69 -15.43
CA THR A 303 -0.58 -6.84 -15.76
C THR A 303 -1.14 -8.04 -15.02
N LEU A 304 -2.00 -7.80 -14.04
CA LEU A 304 -2.65 -8.85 -13.23
C LEU A 304 -3.87 -9.41 -13.96
N ILE A 305 -4.73 -8.52 -14.43
CA ILE A 305 -5.96 -8.87 -15.17
C ILE A 305 -5.98 -8.03 -16.45
N GLU A 306 -6.26 -8.65 -17.58
CA GLU A 306 -6.45 -7.96 -18.85
C GLU A 306 -7.81 -8.34 -19.43
N LYS A 307 -8.69 -7.34 -19.59
CA LYS A 307 -10.06 -7.54 -20.12
C LYS A 307 -10.77 -8.73 -19.44
N GLY A 308 -10.69 -8.78 -18.12
CA GLY A 308 -11.31 -9.81 -17.29
C GLY A 308 -10.55 -11.13 -17.16
N VAL A 309 -9.44 -11.32 -17.88
CA VAL A 309 -8.64 -12.57 -17.87
C VAL A 309 -7.45 -12.41 -16.94
N LEU A 310 -7.24 -13.35 -16.01
CA LEU A 310 -6.08 -13.38 -15.12
C LEU A 310 -4.80 -13.67 -15.92
N LYS A 311 -3.83 -12.75 -15.87
CA LYS A 311 -2.57 -12.82 -16.65
C LYS A 311 -1.35 -13.14 -15.80
N SER A 312 -1.32 -12.68 -14.56
CA SER A 312 -0.17 -12.85 -13.69
C SER A 312 -0.56 -12.86 -12.23
N TYR A 313 0.34 -13.39 -11.41
CA TYR A 313 0.34 -13.24 -9.96
C TYR A 313 1.38 -12.20 -9.54
N ILE A 314 1.37 -11.82 -8.26
CA ILE A 314 2.38 -10.98 -7.61
C ILE A 314 3.39 -11.93 -6.98
N VAL A 315 4.60 -11.99 -7.53
CA VAL A 315 5.56 -13.06 -7.29
C VAL A 315 6.85 -12.52 -6.70
N ASP A 316 7.20 -12.97 -5.49
CA ASP A 316 8.51 -12.79 -4.88
C ASP A 316 9.44 -14.00 -5.20
N GLN A 317 10.69 -13.95 -4.77
CA GLN A 317 11.68 -14.97 -5.07
C GLN A 317 11.32 -16.35 -4.49
N MET A 318 10.80 -16.41 -3.26
CA MET A 318 10.34 -17.67 -2.67
C MET A 318 9.11 -18.18 -3.41
N GLY A 319 8.18 -17.31 -3.74
CA GLY A 319 7.00 -17.65 -4.54
C GLY A 319 7.37 -18.19 -5.91
N ALA A 320 8.33 -17.57 -6.60
CA ALA A 320 8.86 -18.06 -7.88
C ALA A 320 9.43 -19.49 -7.73
N LYS A 321 10.21 -19.74 -6.68
CA LYS A 321 10.77 -21.07 -6.41
C LYS A 321 9.69 -22.13 -6.11
N GLN A 322 8.63 -21.77 -5.39
CA GLN A 322 7.57 -22.69 -4.99
C GLN A 322 6.57 -22.98 -6.12
N THR A 323 6.31 -22.01 -6.97
CA THR A 323 5.24 -22.10 -7.99
C THR A 323 5.76 -22.30 -9.41
N GLY A 324 7.03 -21.96 -9.67
CA GLY A 324 7.60 -21.94 -11.02
C GLY A 324 7.20 -20.71 -11.86
N TYR A 325 6.45 -19.75 -11.28
CA TYR A 325 6.14 -18.47 -11.95
C TYR A 325 7.35 -17.54 -11.90
N GLU A 326 7.48 -16.65 -12.88
CA GLU A 326 8.53 -15.64 -12.90
C GLU A 326 8.31 -14.61 -11.80
N ALA A 327 9.39 -14.19 -11.13
CA ALA A 327 9.34 -13.13 -10.13
C ALA A 327 9.00 -11.77 -10.78
N THR A 328 8.22 -10.97 -10.09
CA THR A 328 7.68 -9.70 -10.61
C THR A 328 8.27 -8.45 -9.98
N GLY A 329 9.39 -8.57 -9.23
CA GLY A 329 9.98 -7.45 -8.50
C GLY A 329 9.02 -6.95 -7.40
N SER A 330 8.43 -7.86 -6.67
CA SER A 330 7.38 -7.60 -5.67
C SER A 330 7.73 -8.14 -4.29
N GLY A 331 8.97 -8.57 -4.07
CA GLY A 331 9.47 -8.99 -2.76
C GLY A 331 9.64 -7.77 -1.86
N ARG A 332 8.77 -7.58 -0.85
CA ARG A 332 8.78 -6.38 -0.01
C ARG A 332 8.76 -6.70 1.48
N ARG A 333 9.38 -5.82 2.28
CA ARG A 333 9.43 -5.89 3.75
C ARG A 333 9.33 -4.50 4.39
N GLN A 334 8.84 -4.44 5.61
CA GLN A 334 8.78 -3.19 6.38
C GLN A 334 10.17 -2.64 6.71
N ASN A 335 11.09 -3.52 7.12
CA ASN A 335 12.48 -3.23 7.44
C ASN A 335 13.27 -4.54 7.61
N TYR A 336 14.56 -4.47 7.97
CA TYR A 336 15.45 -5.63 8.12
C TYR A 336 14.99 -6.70 9.13
N LYS A 337 14.02 -6.40 10.00
CA LYS A 337 13.50 -7.36 11.00
C LYS A 337 12.48 -8.34 10.41
N PHE A 338 12.02 -8.10 9.19
CA PHE A 338 11.04 -8.93 8.50
C PHE A 338 11.66 -9.61 7.28
N ALA A 339 11.38 -10.90 7.11
CA ALA A 339 11.62 -11.55 5.84
C ALA A 339 10.72 -10.93 4.75
N PRO A 340 11.20 -10.77 3.51
CA PRO A 340 10.35 -10.28 2.42
C PRO A 340 9.28 -11.30 2.07
N ALA A 341 8.22 -10.79 1.47
CA ALA A 341 7.12 -11.58 0.91
C ALA A 341 6.59 -10.89 -0.34
N SER A 342 5.84 -11.61 -1.15
CA SER A 342 5.13 -11.02 -2.28
C SER A 342 4.12 -10.00 -1.78
N ARG A 343 4.22 -8.74 -2.26
CA ARG A 343 3.39 -7.62 -1.84
C ARG A 343 3.16 -6.65 -3.00
N MET A 344 1.98 -6.06 -3.00
CA MET A 344 1.57 -5.02 -3.94
C MET A 344 2.43 -3.75 -3.84
N ARG A 345 2.47 -2.96 -4.92
CA ARG A 345 3.15 -1.66 -5.06
C ARG A 345 2.14 -0.54 -5.32
N ASN A 346 1.95 -0.12 -6.58
CA ASN A 346 0.82 0.71 -6.99
C ASN A 346 -0.15 -0.22 -7.71
N THR A 347 -1.22 -0.60 -7.03
CA THR A 347 -2.18 -1.59 -7.53
C THR A 347 -3.49 -0.89 -7.84
N PHE A 348 -3.92 -0.94 -9.12
CA PHE A 348 -5.08 -0.20 -9.56
C PHE A 348 -5.79 -0.83 -10.76
N LEU A 349 -7.07 -0.49 -10.91
CA LEU A 349 -7.82 -0.70 -12.15
C LEU A 349 -7.46 0.42 -13.12
N THR A 350 -7.20 0.07 -14.38
CA THR A 350 -6.92 1.07 -15.43
C THR A 350 -8.20 1.83 -15.82
N ALA A 351 -8.03 3.06 -16.33
CA ALA A 351 -9.14 3.84 -16.83
C ALA A 351 -9.88 3.12 -17.98
N GLY A 352 -11.20 3.25 -17.97
CA GLY A 352 -12.09 2.86 -19.06
C GLY A 352 -12.51 4.08 -19.89
N ASP A 353 -13.68 4.01 -20.53
CA ASP A 353 -14.18 5.03 -21.44
C ASP A 353 -15.43 5.74 -20.93
N ASP A 354 -16.02 5.30 -19.81
CA ASP A 354 -17.27 5.83 -19.30
C ASP A 354 -17.09 7.19 -18.60
N LYS A 355 -18.14 8.01 -18.62
CA LYS A 355 -18.21 9.22 -17.79
C LYS A 355 -19.00 8.94 -16.53
N LEU A 356 -18.51 9.45 -15.39
CA LEU A 356 -19.14 9.25 -14.08
C LEU A 356 -20.63 9.66 -14.09
N GLU A 357 -20.96 10.77 -14.76
CA GLU A 357 -22.31 11.29 -14.86
C GLU A 357 -23.24 10.32 -15.59
N ASP A 358 -22.73 9.64 -16.65
CA ASP A 358 -23.50 8.66 -17.42
C ASP A 358 -23.69 7.37 -16.59
N MET A 359 -22.67 6.97 -15.82
CA MET A 359 -22.77 5.82 -14.92
C MET A 359 -23.86 6.03 -13.84
N ILE A 360 -23.95 7.25 -13.29
CA ILE A 360 -24.98 7.63 -12.30
C ILE A 360 -26.36 7.69 -12.95
N ARG A 361 -26.45 8.28 -14.16
CA ARG A 361 -27.72 8.45 -14.89
C ARG A 361 -28.43 7.13 -15.20
N ASP A 362 -27.67 6.05 -15.37
CA ASP A 362 -28.21 4.73 -15.74
C ASP A 362 -28.73 3.94 -14.53
N ILE A 363 -28.74 4.52 -13.33
CA ILE A 363 -29.19 3.86 -12.09
C ILE A 363 -30.51 4.46 -11.61
N ASP A 364 -31.58 3.65 -11.59
CA ASP A 364 -32.87 4.08 -11.06
C ASP A 364 -32.86 4.23 -9.54
N TYR A 365 -32.29 3.26 -8.83
CA TYR A 365 -32.12 3.30 -7.37
C TYR A 365 -30.80 2.60 -6.99
N GLY A 366 -29.97 3.27 -6.23
CA GLY A 366 -28.67 2.74 -5.82
C GLY A 366 -27.88 3.69 -4.93
N LEU A 367 -26.59 3.41 -4.80
CA LEU A 367 -25.67 4.16 -3.96
C LEU A 367 -24.52 4.73 -4.81
N TYR A 368 -24.16 5.98 -4.56
CA TYR A 368 -22.86 6.53 -4.94
C TYR A 368 -21.96 6.57 -3.71
N ALA A 369 -21.04 5.60 -3.60
CA ALA A 369 -19.97 5.54 -2.58
C ALA A 369 -18.80 6.41 -3.05
N LYS A 370 -18.90 7.73 -2.87
CA LYS A 370 -17.98 8.72 -3.43
C LYS A 370 -16.58 8.62 -2.83
N LYS A 371 -16.49 8.39 -1.51
CA LYS A 371 -15.20 8.19 -0.83
C LYS A 371 -15.25 6.96 0.06
N MET A 372 -14.37 6.02 -0.21
CA MET A 372 -14.23 4.83 0.60
C MET A 372 -13.40 5.09 1.86
N GLY A 373 -13.68 4.31 2.89
CA GLY A 373 -12.89 4.23 4.11
C GLY A 373 -12.11 2.93 4.21
N GLY A 374 -11.61 2.65 5.40
CA GLY A 374 -10.96 1.38 5.71
C GLY A 374 -11.95 0.23 5.86
N GLY A 375 -11.43 -0.98 5.85
CA GLY A 375 -12.21 -2.19 6.04
C GLY A 375 -11.31 -3.39 6.35
N SER A 376 -11.85 -4.56 6.13
CA SER A 376 -11.14 -5.83 6.33
C SER A 376 -11.48 -6.83 5.24
N VAL A 377 -10.56 -7.77 5.01
CA VAL A 377 -10.73 -8.89 4.07
C VAL A 377 -10.30 -10.20 4.72
N SER A 378 -10.93 -11.29 4.30
CA SER A 378 -10.45 -12.65 4.51
C SER A 378 -9.74 -13.12 3.24
N PRO A 379 -8.40 -13.13 3.16
CA PRO A 379 -7.69 -13.41 1.90
C PRO A 379 -8.01 -14.79 1.30
N GLY A 380 -8.29 -15.78 2.15
CA GLY A 380 -8.60 -17.15 1.70
C GLY A 380 -9.93 -17.28 0.96
N THR A 381 -10.96 -16.53 1.40
CA THR A 381 -12.31 -16.55 0.80
C THR A 381 -12.59 -15.35 -0.09
N GLY A 382 -11.82 -14.28 0.05
CA GLY A 382 -12.06 -12.99 -0.61
C GLY A 382 -13.25 -12.22 -0.05
N ASP A 383 -13.83 -12.65 1.08
CA ASP A 383 -14.92 -11.92 1.75
C ASP A 383 -14.40 -10.61 2.32
N TYR A 384 -15.11 -9.51 2.07
CA TYR A 384 -14.71 -8.18 2.53
C TYR A 384 -15.85 -7.39 3.15
N ASN A 385 -15.49 -6.43 4.00
CA ASN A 385 -16.35 -5.35 4.42
C ASN A 385 -15.57 -4.03 4.46
N PHE A 386 -16.10 -2.97 3.83
CA PHE A 386 -15.48 -1.64 3.77
C PHE A 386 -16.46 -0.56 4.12
N GLY A 387 -16.09 0.29 5.08
CA GLY A 387 -16.86 1.49 5.41
C GLY A 387 -16.81 2.52 4.29
N VAL A 388 -17.88 3.26 4.11
CA VAL A 388 -17.95 4.38 3.18
C VAL A 388 -17.87 5.67 3.97
N GLN A 389 -16.88 6.53 3.64
CA GLN A 389 -16.71 7.83 4.31
C GLN A 389 -17.66 8.90 3.80
N GLU A 390 -17.99 8.87 2.51
CA GLU A 390 -18.93 9.82 1.88
C GLU A 390 -19.78 9.08 0.86
N ALA A 391 -21.09 9.09 1.05
CA ALA A 391 -22.03 8.41 0.16
C ALA A 391 -23.30 9.22 -0.07
N TYR A 392 -23.97 8.90 -1.17
CA TYR A 392 -25.22 9.51 -1.59
C TYR A 392 -26.17 8.46 -2.13
N ILE A 393 -27.49 8.70 -1.95
CA ILE A 393 -28.51 7.93 -2.66
C ILE A 393 -28.55 8.40 -4.12
N ILE A 394 -28.59 7.44 -5.03
CA ILE A 394 -28.95 7.69 -6.43
C ILE A 394 -30.43 7.32 -6.58
N ARG A 395 -31.21 8.20 -7.20
CA ARG A 395 -32.60 7.94 -7.56
C ARG A 395 -32.93 8.57 -8.91
N ASN A 396 -33.53 7.77 -9.81
CA ASN A 396 -33.88 8.20 -11.17
C ASN A 396 -32.70 8.91 -11.89
N GLY A 397 -31.51 8.30 -11.81
CA GLY A 397 -30.30 8.80 -12.47
C GLY A 397 -29.71 10.08 -11.85
N LYS A 398 -30.08 10.46 -10.63
CA LYS A 398 -29.60 11.68 -9.97
C LYS A 398 -29.09 11.38 -8.56
N ILE A 399 -28.02 12.09 -8.19
CA ILE A 399 -27.55 12.14 -6.81
C ILE A 399 -28.55 12.96 -6.00
N GLU A 400 -29.12 12.36 -4.95
CA GLU A 400 -30.09 13.04 -4.08
C GLU A 400 -29.40 13.54 -2.81
N LYS A 401 -29.56 12.80 -1.71
CA LYS A 401 -29.13 13.23 -0.39
C LYS A 401 -27.89 12.45 0.08
N PRO A 402 -27.03 13.12 0.89
CA PRO A 402 -25.95 12.40 1.55
C PRO A 402 -26.50 11.41 2.57
N ILE A 403 -25.76 10.32 2.76
CA ILE A 403 -26.04 9.31 3.76
C ILE A 403 -24.74 8.92 4.48
N LYS A 404 -24.87 8.42 5.72
CA LYS A 404 -23.75 7.96 6.54
C LYS A 404 -23.89 6.51 6.98
N GLY A 405 -22.77 5.95 7.44
CA GLY A 405 -22.74 4.60 8.03
C GLY A 405 -22.97 3.48 7.01
N ALA A 406 -22.77 3.74 5.72
CA ALA A 406 -22.78 2.69 4.71
C ALA A 406 -21.55 1.80 4.85
N THR A 407 -21.75 0.49 4.66
CA THR A 407 -20.68 -0.51 4.56
C THR A 407 -20.92 -1.35 3.33
N LEU A 408 -19.91 -1.49 2.47
CA LEU A 408 -19.98 -2.40 1.31
C LEU A 408 -19.49 -3.78 1.74
N ILE A 409 -20.29 -4.80 1.50
CA ILE A 409 -20.04 -6.18 1.91
C ILE A 409 -20.13 -7.06 0.66
N GLY A 410 -19.12 -7.90 0.45
CA GLY A 410 -19.10 -8.77 -0.71
C GLY A 410 -17.96 -9.75 -0.72
N ARG A 411 -17.79 -10.39 -1.87
CA ARG A 411 -16.66 -11.29 -2.16
C ARG A 411 -15.94 -10.79 -3.41
N GLY A 412 -14.59 -10.72 -3.35
CA GLY A 412 -13.77 -10.09 -4.39
C GLY A 412 -14.05 -10.59 -5.79
N ILE A 413 -13.98 -11.89 -6.01
CA ILE A 413 -14.18 -12.50 -7.33
C ILE A 413 -15.63 -12.27 -7.87
N GLU A 414 -16.63 -12.25 -7.00
CA GLU A 414 -18.01 -11.95 -7.40
C GLU A 414 -18.16 -10.48 -7.76
N SER A 415 -17.56 -9.59 -6.97
CA SER A 415 -17.58 -8.15 -7.23
C SER A 415 -16.91 -7.79 -8.55
N LEU A 416 -15.75 -8.41 -8.87
CA LEU A 416 -15.08 -8.25 -10.17
C LEU A 416 -15.97 -8.67 -11.34
N GLY A 417 -16.70 -9.78 -11.21
CA GLY A 417 -17.65 -10.26 -12.24
C GLY A 417 -18.87 -9.36 -12.42
N ARG A 418 -19.18 -8.52 -11.41
CA ARG A 418 -20.34 -7.61 -11.40
C ARG A 418 -20.00 -6.16 -11.73
N ILE A 419 -18.73 -5.85 -12.02
CA ILE A 419 -18.32 -4.54 -12.55
C ILE A 419 -18.84 -4.44 -13.97
N THR A 420 -19.69 -3.48 -14.26
CA THR A 420 -20.32 -3.32 -15.57
C THR A 420 -19.80 -2.09 -16.31
N ARG A 421 -19.28 -1.09 -15.60
CA ARG A 421 -18.76 0.15 -16.17
C ARG A 421 -17.52 0.62 -15.44
N VAL A 422 -16.61 1.27 -16.15
CA VAL A 422 -15.35 1.82 -15.62
C VAL A 422 -15.15 3.20 -16.22
N SER A 423 -14.97 4.22 -15.37
CA SER A 423 -14.81 5.60 -15.84
C SER A 423 -13.42 5.87 -16.42
N ASP A 424 -13.30 7.02 -17.09
CA ASP A 424 -12.07 7.47 -17.74
C ASP A 424 -11.09 8.22 -16.81
N GLU A 425 -11.47 8.51 -15.57
CA GLU A 425 -10.65 9.25 -14.62
C GLU A 425 -10.02 8.33 -13.57
N LEU A 426 -8.74 7.99 -13.75
CA LEU A 426 -7.95 7.27 -12.74
C LEU A 426 -7.40 8.24 -11.70
N VAL A 427 -7.67 7.95 -10.43
CA VAL A 427 -7.04 8.62 -9.29
C VAL A 427 -6.33 7.60 -8.41
N MET A 428 -5.16 7.95 -7.88
CA MET A 428 -4.35 7.11 -7.00
C MET A 428 -4.16 7.80 -5.65
N GLU A 429 -4.26 7.03 -4.56
CA GLU A 429 -4.10 7.54 -3.21
C GLU A 429 -3.12 6.69 -2.39
N PRO A 430 -2.30 7.34 -1.50
CA PRO A 430 -1.33 6.64 -0.67
C PRO A 430 -2.00 5.88 0.47
N GLY A 431 -1.59 4.62 0.65
CA GLY A 431 -2.03 3.76 1.74
C GLY A 431 -0.87 3.07 2.46
N MET A 432 -1.19 2.35 3.52
CA MET A 432 -0.28 1.42 4.20
C MET A 432 -0.90 0.04 4.18
N CYS A 433 -0.15 -0.93 3.70
CA CYS A 433 -0.60 -2.32 3.62
C CYS A 433 0.13 -3.17 4.66
N GLY A 434 -0.62 -3.83 5.56
CA GLY A 434 -0.10 -4.72 6.59
C GLY A 434 -0.21 -6.18 6.21
N SER A 435 0.87 -6.98 6.35
CA SER A 435 0.86 -8.43 6.13
C SER A 435 2.06 -9.09 6.83
N VAL A 436 2.37 -10.34 6.48
CA VAL A 436 3.44 -11.15 7.11
C VAL A 436 4.83 -10.50 7.08
N SER A 437 5.12 -9.66 6.10
CA SER A 437 6.38 -8.91 6.00
C SER A 437 6.31 -7.50 6.62
N GLY A 438 5.30 -7.23 7.47
CA GLY A 438 5.08 -5.95 8.15
C GLY A 438 4.27 -4.94 7.33
N ASN A 439 4.30 -3.67 7.76
CA ASN A 439 3.59 -2.57 7.14
C ASN A 439 4.45 -1.88 6.08
N ILE A 440 3.95 -1.76 4.86
CA ILE A 440 4.67 -1.15 3.74
C ILE A 440 3.86 -0.04 3.07
N PRO A 441 4.51 0.99 2.49
CA PRO A 441 3.86 1.96 1.62
C PRO A 441 3.27 1.27 0.39
N THR A 442 2.00 1.53 0.09
CA THR A 442 1.30 0.96 -1.08
C THR A 442 0.32 1.99 -1.60
N THR A 443 0.26 2.18 -2.90
CA THR A 443 -0.75 3.03 -3.53
C THR A 443 -1.93 2.18 -3.96
N VAL A 444 -3.12 2.63 -3.65
CA VAL A 444 -4.35 2.10 -4.22
C VAL A 444 -4.91 3.07 -5.24
N GLY A 445 -5.57 2.57 -6.27
CA GLY A 445 -6.17 3.43 -7.29
C GLY A 445 -7.26 2.72 -8.07
N GLN A 446 -8.19 3.53 -8.51
CA GLN A 446 -9.15 3.12 -9.52
C GLN A 446 -9.81 4.34 -10.17
N PRO A 447 -10.35 4.21 -11.39
CA PRO A 447 -11.42 5.05 -11.89
C PRO A 447 -12.72 4.75 -11.12
N ALA A 448 -13.76 5.54 -11.28
CA ALA A 448 -15.06 5.16 -10.75
C ALA A 448 -15.56 3.88 -11.45
N ILE A 449 -16.18 2.98 -10.69
CA ILE A 449 -16.71 1.72 -11.20
C ILE A 449 -18.18 1.55 -10.82
N THR A 450 -18.98 0.96 -11.68
CA THR A 450 -20.33 0.51 -11.35
C THR A 450 -20.30 -0.99 -11.05
N VAL A 451 -20.69 -1.36 -9.84
CA VAL A 451 -20.95 -2.75 -9.45
C VAL A 451 -22.48 -2.95 -9.48
N SER A 452 -22.96 -3.81 -10.36
CA SER A 452 -24.40 -3.98 -10.62
C SER A 452 -25.19 -4.49 -9.41
N LYS A 453 -24.52 -5.18 -8.48
CA LYS A 453 -25.14 -5.72 -7.28
C LYS A 453 -24.10 -5.93 -6.17
N ILE A 454 -24.29 -5.25 -5.04
CA ILE A 454 -23.46 -5.40 -3.84
C ILE A 454 -24.34 -5.23 -2.59
N LEU A 455 -24.01 -5.94 -1.52
CA LEU A 455 -24.70 -5.78 -0.26
C LEU A 455 -24.22 -4.50 0.45
N VAL A 456 -25.14 -3.60 0.68
CA VAL A 456 -24.93 -2.40 1.50
C VAL A 456 -25.41 -2.69 2.90
N GLY A 457 -24.52 -2.63 3.88
CA GLY A 457 -24.84 -2.61 5.29
C GLY A 457 -25.17 -1.18 5.71
N GLY A 458 -26.24 -1.02 6.46
CA GLY A 458 -26.73 0.25 6.97
C GLY A 458 -27.51 0.04 8.26
N ARG A 459 -28.32 1.03 8.67
CA ARG A 459 -29.34 0.82 9.71
C ARG A 459 -30.68 0.55 9.03
N ALA A 460 -31.37 -0.51 9.48
CA ALA A 460 -32.78 -0.68 9.15
C ALA A 460 -33.52 0.55 9.67
N SER A 461 -34.34 1.17 8.80
CA SER A 461 -35.21 2.28 9.12
C SER A 461 -36.35 1.83 10.04
#